data_7431731e8ad5a81814c5a6713afa4b41
#
_entry.id   7431731e8ad5a81814c5a6713afa4b41
#
_cell.length_a   1.000
_cell.length_b   1.000
_cell.length_c   1.000
_cell.angle_alpha   90.00
_cell.angle_beta   90.00
_cell.angle_gamma   90.00
#
_symmetry.space_group_name_H-M   'P 1'
#
loop_
_entity.id
_entity.type
_entity.pdbx_description
1 polymer ?
#
loop_
_entity_poly.entity_id
_entity_poly.type
_entity_poly.pdbx_seq_one_letter_code
_entity_poly.pdbx_strand_id
1 'polypeptide(L)' 'SDDQTIFDSLKYQGYTDDEIWKAFELAG' A
#
# COMPACT_ATOMS: atom_id res chain seq x y z
N SER A 1 -0.31 -13.18 5.62
CA SER A 1 -0.79 -12.33 4.57
C SER A 1 0.36 -11.55 3.97
N ASP A 2 0.14 -11.00 2.80
CA ASP A 2 1.21 -10.39 2.03
C ASP A 2 1.09 -8.88 1.97
N ASP A 3 0.71 -8.29 3.09
CA ASP A 3 0.55 -6.84 3.15
C ASP A 3 1.84 -6.13 2.77
N GLN A 4 2.97 -6.67 3.18
CA GLN A 4 4.25 -6.05 2.84
C GLN A 4 4.51 -6.11 1.34
N THR A 5 4.17 -7.22 0.72
CA THR A 5 4.34 -7.36 -0.71
C THR A 5 3.49 -6.33 -1.45
N ILE A 6 2.25 -6.16 -0.99
CA ILE A 6 1.36 -5.18 -1.59
C ILE A 6 1.91 -3.77 -1.39
N PHE A 7 2.38 -3.47 -0.18
CA PHE A 7 2.96 -2.17 0.11
C PHE A 7 4.13 -1.88 -0.83
N ASP A 8 5.03 -2.85 -0.96
CA ASP A 8 6.21 -2.68 -1.80
C ASP A 8 5.81 -2.46 -3.26
N SER A 9 4.81 -3.21 -3.74
CA SER A 9 4.35 -3.07 -5.11
C SER A 9 3.83 -1.67 -5.38
N LEU A 10 3.06 -1.14 -4.46
CA LEU A 10 2.48 0.19 -4.62
C LEU A 10 3.56 1.26 -4.55
N LYS A 11 4.53 1.09 -3.66
CA LYS A 11 5.66 2.01 -3.61
C LYS A 11 6.41 2.03 -4.92
N TYR A 12 6.61 0.86 -5.49
CA TYR A 12 7.31 0.74 -6.75
C TYR A 12 6.58 1.49 -7.86
N GLN A 13 5.26 1.54 -7.79
CA GLN A 13 4.44 2.23 -8.78
C GLN A 13 4.43 3.74 -8.58
N GLY A 14 4.97 4.23 -7.46
CA GLY A 14 5.09 5.67 -7.25
C GLY A 14 4.17 6.24 -6.19
N TYR A 15 3.39 5.41 -5.50
CA TYR A 15 2.51 5.90 -4.44
C TYR A 15 3.32 6.26 -3.20
N THR A 16 2.82 7.23 -2.45
CA THR A 16 3.44 7.58 -1.17
C THR A 16 2.95 6.64 -0.07
N ASP A 17 3.70 6.62 1.03
CA ASP A 17 3.32 5.79 2.17
C ASP A 17 1.91 6.13 2.65
N ASP A 18 1.61 7.42 2.76
CA ASP A 18 0.30 7.86 3.22
C ASP A 18 -0.81 7.34 2.32
N GLU A 19 -0.58 7.38 1.03
CA GLU A 19 -1.56 6.90 0.07
C GLU A 19 -1.79 5.40 0.21
N ILE A 20 -0.70 4.66 0.42
CA ILE A 20 -0.80 3.21 0.57
C ILE A 20 -1.55 2.85 1.85
N TRP A 21 -1.23 3.51 2.94
CA TRP A 21 -1.91 3.25 4.21
C TRP A 21 -3.40 3.56 4.11
N LYS A 22 -3.72 4.63 3.41
CA LYS A 22 -5.12 4.98 3.21
C LYS A 22 -5.84 3.89 2.41
N ALA A 23 -5.19 3.36 1.40
CA ALA A 23 -5.78 2.29 0.60
C ALA A 23 -6.03 1.05 1.46
N PHE A 24 -5.08 0.70 2.32
CA PHE A 24 -5.26 -0.42 3.23
C PHE A 24 -6.45 -0.19 4.15
N GLU A 25 -6.57 1.02 4.65
CA GLU A 25 -7.64 1.37 5.56
C GLU A 25 -9.00 1.23 4.88
N LEU A 26 -9.10 1.67 3.65
CA LEU A 26 -10.35 1.59 2.90
C LEU A 26 -10.70 0.16 2.53
N ALA A 27 -9.69 -0.66 2.27
CA ALA A 27 -9.91 -2.06 1.92
C ALA A 27 -10.34 -2.89 3.12
N GLY A 28 -10.13 -2.38 4.29
CA GLY A 28 -10.65 -3.02 5.45
C GLY A 28 -9.80 -3.90 6.20
#